data_b79d8b5d85ae89b808724ea735eb8ffd
#
_entry.id   b79d8b5d85ae89b808724ea735eb8ffd
#
_cell.length_a   1.000
_cell.length_b   1.000
_cell.length_c   1.000
_cell.angle_alpha   90.00
_cell.angle_beta   90.00
_cell.angle_gamma   90.00
#
_symmetry.space_group_name_H-M   'P 1'
#
loop_
_entity.id
_entity.type
_entity.pdbx_description
1 polymer ?
#
loop_
_entity_poly.entity_id
_entity_poly.type
_entity_poly.pdbx_seq_one_letter_code
_entity_poly.pdbx_strand_id
1 'polypeptide(L)'
;MSVPGIVPEFARIAPDVKLGRDVTIHGLVNLYGCEIGDGTMIGAFVEIQKKARIGRRCKVSSHSFICEGVVIDDECFIGHHVVFINDRYPAAVNPDGSPQTAADWQVIGTRVERRASIGSGTVVLCGVTIGEGAIVGAGSVVTHDVPPRTVVAGNPARALRRLPA
;
A
#
# COMPACT_ATOMS: atom_id res chain seq x y z
N MET A 1 -16.56 -16.16 -7.47
CA MET A 1 -15.99 -17.06 -6.45
C MET A 1 -14.61 -17.43 -6.95
N SER A 2 -13.55 -17.02 -6.25
CA SER A 2 -12.19 -17.47 -6.59
C SER A 2 -11.98 -18.85 -5.95
N VAL A 3 -11.51 -19.81 -6.73
CA VAL A 3 -11.13 -21.13 -6.21
C VAL A 3 -9.77 -20.96 -5.52
N PRO A 4 -9.60 -21.36 -4.25
CA PRO A 4 -8.33 -21.27 -3.57
C PRO A 4 -7.23 -22.03 -4.33
N GLY A 5 -6.08 -21.38 -4.55
CA GLY A 5 -4.91 -22.00 -5.19
C GLY A 5 -4.83 -21.88 -6.72
N ILE A 6 -5.78 -21.22 -7.38
CA ILE A 6 -5.67 -20.92 -8.82
C ILE A 6 -5.07 -19.54 -9.01
N VAL A 7 -3.89 -19.48 -9.63
CA VAL A 7 -3.32 -18.21 -10.12
C VAL A 7 -4.20 -17.72 -11.26
N PRO A 8 -4.78 -16.51 -11.17
CA PRO A 8 -5.61 -15.99 -12.24
C PRO A 8 -4.83 -15.89 -13.55
N GLU A 9 -5.50 -16.11 -14.67
CA GLU A 9 -4.97 -15.82 -15.98
C GLU A 9 -4.49 -14.37 -16.03
N PHE A 10 -3.30 -14.13 -16.64
CA PHE A 10 -2.64 -12.82 -16.72
C PHE A 10 -2.16 -12.22 -15.37
N ALA A 11 -2.00 -13.02 -14.32
CA ALA A 11 -1.33 -12.56 -13.11
C ALA A 11 0.19 -12.78 -13.21
N ARG A 12 0.98 -11.72 -12.98
CA ARG A 12 2.42 -11.84 -12.80
C ARG A 12 2.72 -11.92 -11.31
N ILE A 13 3.04 -13.11 -10.85
CA ILE A 13 3.46 -13.37 -9.46
C ILE A 13 4.86 -13.98 -9.52
N ALA A 14 5.86 -13.22 -9.06
CA ALA A 14 7.24 -13.67 -9.07
C ALA A 14 7.46 -14.81 -8.05
N PRO A 15 8.45 -15.72 -8.28
CA PRO A 15 8.68 -16.87 -7.41
C PRO A 15 9.10 -16.52 -5.97
N ASP A 16 9.57 -15.30 -5.73
CA ASP A 16 10.00 -14.79 -4.44
C ASP A 16 8.87 -14.18 -3.60
N VAL A 17 7.63 -14.16 -4.11
CA VAL A 17 6.45 -13.70 -3.38
C VAL A 17 6.06 -14.76 -2.33
N LYS A 18 5.87 -14.30 -1.08
CA LYS A 18 5.39 -15.17 0.00
C LYS A 18 3.90 -14.92 0.23
N LEU A 19 3.10 -15.94 -0.04
CA LEU A 19 1.65 -15.91 0.19
C LEU A 19 1.28 -16.73 1.41
N GLY A 20 0.46 -16.14 2.27
CA GLY A 20 -0.20 -16.84 3.36
C GLY A 20 -1.31 -17.76 2.87
N ARG A 21 -2.03 -18.40 3.81
CA ARG A 21 -3.17 -19.27 3.51
C ARG A 21 -4.39 -18.44 3.10
N ASP A 22 -5.21 -18.97 2.21
CA ASP A 22 -6.49 -18.39 1.79
C ASP A 22 -6.37 -16.96 1.22
N VAL A 23 -5.20 -16.61 0.65
CA VAL A 23 -5.02 -15.35 -0.06
C VAL A 23 -5.80 -15.39 -1.37
N THR A 24 -6.64 -14.40 -1.60
CA THR A 24 -7.41 -14.24 -2.83
C THR A 24 -6.76 -13.19 -3.71
N ILE A 25 -6.38 -13.56 -4.94
CA ILE A 25 -5.78 -12.63 -5.91
C ILE A 25 -6.67 -12.59 -7.14
N HIS A 26 -7.08 -11.38 -7.53
CA HIS A 26 -7.76 -11.15 -8.81
C HIS A 26 -6.72 -10.98 -9.94
N GLY A 27 -7.12 -11.20 -11.19
CA GLY A 27 -6.22 -11.16 -12.34
C GLY A 27 -5.57 -9.79 -12.60
N LEU A 28 -4.59 -9.77 -13.51
CA LEU A 28 -3.90 -8.56 -13.97
C LEU A 28 -3.09 -7.85 -12.84
N VAL A 29 -2.49 -8.62 -11.95
CA VAL A 29 -1.63 -8.09 -10.88
C VAL A 29 -0.14 -8.21 -11.25
N ASN A 30 0.71 -7.40 -10.62
CA ASN A 30 2.17 -7.49 -10.68
C ASN A 30 2.74 -7.55 -9.26
N LEU A 31 3.11 -8.75 -8.80
CA LEU A 31 3.61 -8.99 -7.45
C LEU A 31 5.04 -9.54 -7.51
N TYR A 32 5.97 -8.95 -6.76
CA TYR A 32 7.35 -9.43 -6.68
C TYR A 32 8.02 -9.06 -5.35
N GLY A 33 8.75 -10.00 -4.77
CA GLY A 33 9.55 -9.83 -3.55
C GLY A 33 8.78 -9.37 -2.32
N CYS A 34 7.46 -9.54 -2.30
CA CYS A 34 6.58 -9.08 -1.23
C CYS A 34 6.05 -10.24 -0.38
N GLU A 35 5.48 -9.89 0.77
CA GLU A 35 4.83 -10.84 1.68
C GLU A 35 3.35 -10.45 1.88
N ILE A 36 2.44 -11.41 1.76
CA ILE A 36 0.99 -11.20 1.90
C ILE A 36 0.44 -12.22 2.90
N GLY A 37 -0.15 -11.75 3.99
CA GLY A 37 -0.65 -12.56 5.08
C GLY A 37 -1.98 -13.27 4.79
N ASP A 38 -2.32 -14.22 5.67
CA ASP A 38 -3.48 -15.11 5.56
C ASP A 38 -4.80 -14.36 5.34
N GLY A 39 -5.66 -14.86 4.47
CA GLY A 39 -7.01 -14.36 4.25
C GLY A 39 -7.09 -12.97 3.62
N THR A 40 -5.99 -12.45 3.08
CA THR A 40 -5.94 -11.14 2.43
C THR A 40 -6.43 -11.22 0.99
N MET A 41 -7.17 -10.19 0.56
CA MET A 41 -7.69 -10.05 -0.80
C MET A 41 -6.90 -8.97 -1.55
N ILE A 42 -6.43 -9.31 -2.74
CA ILE A 42 -5.74 -8.40 -3.67
C ILE A 42 -6.61 -8.23 -4.92
N GLY A 43 -7.03 -7.00 -5.17
CA GLY A 43 -7.84 -6.62 -6.33
C GLY A 43 -7.06 -6.66 -7.65
N ALA A 44 -7.78 -6.55 -8.76
CA ALA A 44 -7.17 -6.50 -10.08
C ALA A 44 -6.34 -5.21 -10.30
N PHE A 45 -5.32 -5.30 -11.16
CA PHE A 45 -4.42 -4.18 -11.50
C PHE A 45 -3.63 -3.63 -10.29
N VAL A 46 -3.44 -4.43 -9.26
CA VAL A 46 -2.60 -4.06 -8.11
C VAL A 46 -1.16 -4.41 -8.41
N GLU A 47 -0.25 -3.48 -8.10
CA GLU A 47 1.18 -3.76 -8.04
C GLU A 47 1.67 -3.70 -6.59
N ILE A 48 2.42 -4.74 -6.18
CA ILE A 48 3.10 -4.78 -4.87
C ILE A 48 4.57 -5.14 -5.10
N GLN A 49 5.44 -4.23 -4.68
CA GLN A 49 6.87 -4.33 -4.93
C GLN A 49 7.61 -5.11 -3.83
N LYS A 50 8.88 -5.41 -4.12
CA LYS A 50 9.79 -6.10 -3.21
C LYS A 50 9.84 -5.43 -1.83
N LYS A 51 10.01 -6.25 -0.79
CA LYS A 51 10.09 -5.82 0.62
C LYS A 51 8.81 -5.14 1.16
N ALA A 52 7.76 -4.98 0.36
CA ALA A 52 6.46 -4.60 0.88
C ALA A 52 5.83 -5.77 1.66
N ARG A 53 5.12 -5.45 2.75
CA ARG A 53 4.45 -6.45 3.58
C ARG A 53 3.00 -6.07 3.79
N ILE A 54 2.11 -7.01 3.54
CA ILE A 54 0.67 -6.88 3.79
C ILE A 54 0.30 -7.90 4.86
N GLY A 55 -0.32 -7.46 5.93
CA GLY A 55 -0.77 -8.29 7.02
C GLY A 55 -1.92 -9.24 6.64
N ARG A 56 -2.53 -9.82 7.66
CA ARG A 56 -3.63 -10.79 7.50
C ARG A 56 -4.97 -10.08 7.39
N ARG A 57 -5.92 -10.70 6.66
CA ARG A 57 -7.30 -10.23 6.52
C ARG A 57 -7.40 -8.79 6.05
N CYS A 58 -6.44 -8.36 5.24
CA CYS A 58 -6.48 -7.07 4.58
C CYS A 58 -7.31 -7.13 3.29
N LYS A 59 -7.79 -5.98 2.85
CA LYS A 59 -8.41 -5.82 1.54
C LYS A 59 -7.70 -4.72 0.79
N VAL A 60 -6.99 -5.08 -0.28
CA VAL A 60 -6.37 -4.14 -1.21
C VAL A 60 -7.24 -4.08 -2.47
N SER A 61 -7.87 -2.95 -2.71
CA SER A 61 -8.77 -2.76 -3.85
C SER A 61 -7.98 -2.49 -5.14
N SER A 62 -8.65 -2.61 -6.27
CA SER A 62 -8.03 -2.54 -7.60
C SER A 62 -7.28 -1.24 -7.88
N HIS A 63 -6.27 -1.34 -8.78
CA HIS A 63 -5.45 -0.22 -9.24
C HIS A 63 -4.61 0.45 -8.15
N SER A 64 -4.37 -0.20 -7.04
CA SER A 64 -3.52 0.36 -5.98
C SER A 64 -2.06 -0.01 -6.23
N PHE A 65 -1.16 0.94 -5.92
CA PHE A 65 0.27 0.78 -6.02
C PHE A 65 0.92 0.80 -4.64
N ILE A 66 1.55 -0.31 -4.26
CA ILE A 66 2.23 -0.49 -2.98
C ILE A 66 3.71 -0.68 -3.24
N CYS A 67 4.48 0.40 -3.08
CA CYS A 67 5.90 0.42 -3.38
C CYS A 67 6.76 -0.26 -2.32
N GLU A 68 8.04 -0.43 -2.65
CA GLU A 68 9.06 -0.98 -1.73
C GLU A 68 9.08 -0.23 -0.40
N GLY A 69 9.15 -0.98 0.72
CA GLY A 69 9.26 -0.43 2.07
C GLY A 69 7.93 -0.11 2.75
N VAL A 70 6.80 -0.31 2.10
CA VAL A 70 5.47 -0.16 2.72
C VAL A 70 5.15 -1.37 3.57
N VAL A 71 4.72 -1.12 4.80
CA VAL A 71 4.21 -2.14 5.73
C VAL A 71 2.76 -1.83 6.08
N ILE A 72 1.87 -2.75 5.75
CA ILE A 72 0.44 -2.68 6.08
C ILE A 72 0.18 -3.79 7.10
N ASP A 73 -0.22 -3.42 8.31
CA ASP A 73 -0.54 -4.37 9.36
C ASP A 73 -1.88 -5.09 9.09
N ASP A 74 -2.32 -5.94 10.02
CA ASP A 74 -3.52 -6.77 9.86
C ASP A 74 -4.82 -5.93 9.75
N GLU A 75 -5.81 -6.49 9.06
CA GLU A 75 -7.19 -6.00 9.03
C GLU A 75 -7.36 -4.60 8.43
N CYS A 76 -6.41 -4.16 7.59
CA CYS A 76 -6.46 -2.87 6.92
C CYS A 76 -7.31 -2.91 5.64
N PHE A 77 -7.93 -1.78 5.35
CA PHE A 77 -8.64 -1.54 4.10
C PHE A 77 -7.88 -0.51 3.26
N ILE A 78 -7.51 -0.89 2.03
CA ILE A 78 -6.89 -0.03 1.03
C ILE A 78 -7.87 0.12 -0.13
N GLY A 79 -8.37 1.32 -0.32
CA GLY A 79 -9.33 1.67 -1.36
C GLY A 79 -8.76 1.53 -2.77
N HIS A 80 -9.59 1.79 -3.77
CA HIS A 80 -9.16 1.77 -5.18
C HIS A 80 -8.20 2.92 -5.48
N HIS A 81 -7.22 2.70 -6.38
CA HIS A 81 -6.30 3.75 -6.82
C HIS A 81 -5.54 4.44 -5.67
N VAL A 82 -5.24 3.71 -4.59
CA VAL A 82 -4.35 4.23 -3.55
C VAL A 82 -2.92 4.09 -4.01
N VAL A 83 -2.14 5.17 -3.87
CA VAL A 83 -0.75 5.23 -4.29
C VAL A 83 0.13 5.54 -3.09
N PHE A 84 1.09 4.66 -2.81
CA PHE A 84 2.16 4.92 -1.85
C PHE A 84 3.41 5.40 -2.58
N ILE A 85 4.14 6.33 -1.98
CA ILE A 85 5.39 6.88 -2.47
C ILE A 85 6.50 6.47 -1.51
N ASN A 86 7.70 6.16 -2.01
CA ASN A 86 8.85 5.76 -1.19
C ASN A 86 10.11 6.59 -1.45
N ASP A 87 10.01 7.59 -2.32
CA ASP A 87 11.05 8.58 -2.57
C ASP A 87 10.48 9.99 -2.36
N ARG A 88 11.16 10.78 -1.54
CA ARG A 88 10.73 12.16 -1.23
C ARG A 88 11.09 13.16 -2.32
N TYR A 89 12.18 12.89 -3.04
CA TYR A 89 12.74 13.77 -4.04
C TYR A 89 13.09 13.01 -5.33
N PRO A 90 12.06 12.43 -5.99
CA PRO A 90 12.29 11.58 -7.15
C PRO A 90 12.94 12.37 -8.29
N ALA A 91 13.97 11.79 -8.91
CA ALA A 91 14.59 12.33 -10.07
C ALA A 91 14.90 11.24 -11.10
N ALA A 92 14.85 11.57 -12.37
CA ALA A 92 15.18 10.64 -13.44
C ALA A 92 16.69 10.53 -13.68
N VAL A 93 17.42 11.61 -13.35
CA VAL A 93 18.86 11.73 -13.59
C VAL A 93 19.56 12.34 -12.38
N ASN A 94 20.83 12.02 -12.24
CA ASN A 94 21.75 12.63 -11.28
C ASN A 94 22.16 14.05 -11.73
N PRO A 95 22.78 14.88 -10.86
CA PRO A 95 23.23 16.21 -11.21
C PRO A 95 24.21 16.28 -12.41
N ASP A 96 24.93 15.20 -12.68
CA ASP A 96 25.82 15.05 -13.83
C ASP A 96 25.14 14.62 -15.13
N GLY A 97 23.82 14.41 -15.10
CA GLY A 97 23.00 13.96 -16.24
C GLY A 97 22.97 12.45 -16.44
N SER A 98 23.65 11.65 -15.65
CA SER A 98 23.57 10.19 -15.70
C SER A 98 22.20 9.70 -15.19
N PRO A 99 21.61 8.61 -15.75
CA PRO A 99 20.38 8.03 -15.23
C PRO A 99 20.53 7.61 -13.77
N GLN A 100 19.51 7.92 -12.94
CA GLN A 100 19.48 7.41 -11.58
C GLN A 100 19.33 5.89 -11.53
N THR A 101 20.02 5.28 -10.57
CA THR A 101 19.96 3.86 -10.26
C THR A 101 19.47 3.64 -8.85
N ALA A 102 19.26 2.37 -8.45
CA ALA A 102 18.88 2.04 -7.08
C ALA A 102 19.89 2.46 -5.99
N ALA A 103 21.13 2.80 -6.38
CA ALA A 103 22.18 3.26 -5.45
C ALA A 103 22.12 4.78 -5.18
N ASP A 104 21.38 5.52 -5.99
CA ASP A 104 21.39 6.99 -5.96
C ASP A 104 20.30 7.60 -5.07
N TRP A 105 19.42 6.77 -4.51
CA TRP A 105 18.34 7.20 -3.62
C TRP A 105 18.09 6.21 -2.49
N GLN A 106 17.31 6.61 -1.49
CA GLN A 106 16.99 5.78 -0.34
C GLN A 106 15.50 5.56 -0.21
N VAL A 107 15.11 4.31 -0.02
CA VAL A 107 13.71 3.96 0.28
C VAL A 107 13.33 4.51 1.65
N ILE A 108 12.30 5.33 1.68
CA ILE A 108 11.69 5.82 2.91
C ILE A 108 10.36 5.06 3.09
N GLY A 109 10.34 4.16 4.08
CA GLY A 109 9.18 3.30 4.34
C GLY A 109 7.97 4.06 4.87
N THR A 110 6.81 3.47 4.70
CA THR A 110 5.51 3.94 5.22
C THR A 110 4.84 2.82 5.98
N ARG A 111 4.18 3.13 7.10
CA ARG A 111 3.45 2.15 7.89
C ARG A 111 1.97 2.48 7.95
N VAL A 112 1.15 1.45 7.74
CA VAL A 112 -0.30 1.50 7.96
C VAL A 112 -0.61 0.53 9.11
N GLU A 113 -0.98 1.06 10.26
CA GLU A 113 -1.24 0.26 11.44
C GLU A 113 -2.59 -0.46 11.36
N ARG A 114 -2.74 -1.46 12.21
CA ARG A 114 -3.89 -2.37 12.24
C ARG A 114 -5.23 -1.65 12.15
N ARG A 115 -6.17 -2.22 11.35
CA ARG A 115 -7.54 -1.72 11.16
C ARG A 115 -7.65 -0.31 10.56
N ALA A 116 -6.57 0.27 10.10
CA ALA A 116 -6.67 1.53 9.38
C ALA A 116 -7.39 1.35 8.04
N SER A 117 -8.09 2.39 7.62
CA SER A 117 -8.83 2.41 6.35
C SER A 117 -8.39 3.60 5.51
N ILE A 118 -7.96 3.34 4.28
CA ILE A 118 -7.54 4.38 3.34
C ILE A 118 -8.54 4.45 2.20
N GLY A 119 -9.18 5.60 2.04
CA GLY A 119 -10.17 5.85 1.00
C GLY A 119 -9.58 5.86 -0.40
N SER A 120 -10.41 5.57 -1.39
CA SER A 120 -10.00 5.50 -2.81
C SER A 120 -9.39 6.79 -3.32
N GLY A 121 -8.41 6.68 -4.22
CA GLY A 121 -7.72 7.82 -4.81
C GLY A 121 -6.79 8.58 -3.87
N THR A 122 -6.46 8.01 -2.71
CA THR A 122 -5.53 8.62 -1.76
C THR A 122 -4.09 8.45 -2.21
N VAL A 123 -3.28 9.50 -2.06
CA VAL A 123 -1.82 9.46 -2.18
C VAL A 123 -1.22 9.55 -0.78
N VAL A 124 -0.33 8.61 -0.44
CA VAL A 124 0.38 8.58 0.85
C VAL A 124 1.86 8.84 0.62
N LEU A 125 2.38 9.94 1.15
CA LEU A 125 3.81 10.27 1.05
C LEU A 125 4.64 9.33 1.91
N CYS A 126 5.93 9.23 1.56
CA CYS A 126 6.88 8.40 2.29
C CYS A 126 7.17 8.90 3.70
N GLY A 127 7.54 7.99 4.60
CA GLY A 127 7.89 8.29 5.98
C GLY A 127 6.70 8.58 6.88
N VAL A 128 5.47 8.27 6.43
CA VAL A 128 4.24 8.52 7.18
C VAL A 128 3.81 7.25 7.92
N THR A 129 3.30 7.42 9.14
CA THR A 129 2.56 6.37 9.86
C THR A 129 1.07 6.71 9.88
N ILE A 130 0.23 5.79 9.40
CA ILE A 130 -1.22 5.86 9.55
C ILE A 130 -1.61 5.00 10.75
N GLY A 131 -2.02 5.62 11.84
CA GLY A 131 -2.24 4.99 13.13
C GLY A 131 -3.40 4.01 13.16
N GLU A 132 -3.40 3.13 14.16
CA GLU A 132 -4.39 2.06 14.34
C GLU A 132 -5.83 2.59 14.28
N GLY A 133 -6.67 1.95 13.46
CA GLY A 133 -8.07 2.31 13.30
C GLY A 133 -8.32 3.71 12.74
N ALA A 134 -7.30 4.38 12.20
CA ALA A 134 -7.47 5.67 11.52
C ALA A 134 -8.25 5.51 10.20
N ILE A 135 -8.91 6.57 9.80
CA ILE A 135 -9.64 6.64 8.51
C ILE A 135 -9.11 7.81 7.70
N VAL A 136 -8.62 7.51 6.50
CA VAL A 136 -8.25 8.52 5.51
C VAL A 136 -9.38 8.63 4.49
N GLY A 137 -9.95 9.82 4.34
CA GLY A 137 -11.01 10.10 3.37
C GLY A 137 -10.52 9.94 1.92
N ALA A 138 -11.43 9.55 1.02
CA ALA A 138 -11.11 9.39 -0.39
C ALA A 138 -10.54 10.68 -1.02
N GLY A 139 -9.63 10.54 -1.99
CA GLY A 139 -9.00 11.65 -2.69
C GLY A 139 -8.04 12.49 -1.85
N SER A 140 -7.61 11.99 -0.70
CA SER A 140 -6.70 12.72 0.19
C SER A 140 -5.24 12.62 -0.23
N VAL A 141 -4.42 13.59 0.20
CA VAL A 141 -2.95 13.52 0.13
C VAL A 141 -2.40 13.53 1.56
N VAL A 142 -1.94 12.38 2.02
CA VAL A 142 -1.41 12.21 3.38
C VAL A 142 0.07 12.61 3.39
N THR A 143 0.37 13.73 4.04
CA THR A 143 1.71 14.32 4.08
C THR A 143 2.40 14.22 5.43
N HIS A 144 1.68 13.79 6.47
CA HIS A 144 2.15 13.67 7.86
C HIS A 144 1.47 12.46 8.51
N ASP A 145 2.01 12.06 9.66
CA ASP A 145 1.42 10.98 10.45
C ASP A 145 -0.05 11.26 10.78
N VAL A 146 -0.83 10.18 10.74
CA VAL A 146 -2.24 10.20 11.13
C VAL A 146 -2.36 9.52 12.50
N PRO A 147 -2.79 10.23 13.55
CA PRO A 147 -2.95 9.64 14.86
C PRO A 147 -3.95 8.48 14.85
N PRO A 148 -3.79 7.49 15.75
CA PRO A 148 -4.76 6.40 15.88
C PRO A 148 -6.19 6.92 16.03
N ARG A 149 -7.16 6.19 15.43
CA ARG A 149 -8.60 6.45 15.55
C ARG A 149 -8.99 7.88 15.19
N THR A 150 -8.29 8.46 14.21
CA THR A 150 -8.55 9.80 13.70
C THR A 150 -9.04 9.72 12.27
N VAL A 151 -10.06 10.48 11.96
CA VAL A 151 -10.52 10.70 10.57
C VAL A 151 -9.78 11.91 10.02
N VAL A 152 -9.07 11.70 8.91
CA VAL A 152 -8.41 12.79 8.17
C VAL A 152 -8.93 12.83 6.74
N ALA A 153 -8.95 14.00 6.11
CA ALA A 153 -9.27 14.13 4.68
C ALA A 153 -8.68 15.40 4.08
N GLY A 154 -8.64 15.46 2.75
CA GLY A 154 -8.26 16.64 1.96
C GLY A 154 -6.85 16.58 1.40
N ASN A 155 -6.44 17.64 0.71
CA ASN A 155 -5.11 17.84 0.12
C ASN A 155 -4.54 19.20 0.57
N PRO A 156 -3.54 19.23 1.48
CA PRO A 156 -3.07 18.10 2.28
C PRO A 156 -4.13 17.62 3.28
N ALA A 157 -4.09 16.33 3.66
CA ALA A 157 -5.02 15.75 4.62
C ALA A 157 -4.91 16.44 5.99
N ARG A 158 -6.07 16.74 6.60
CA ARG A 158 -6.17 17.34 7.93
C ARG A 158 -7.15 16.55 8.79
N ALA A 159 -6.91 16.58 10.10
CA ALA A 159 -7.80 15.93 11.05
C ALA A 159 -9.18 16.58 11.05
N LEU A 160 -10.22 15.77 10.90
CA LEU A 160 -11.61 16.19 10.93
C LEU A 160 -12.24 15.87 12.29
N ARG A 161 -12.02 14.65 12.80
CA ARG A 161 -12.58 14.21 14.09
C ARG A 161 -11.86 12.98 14.61
N ARG A 162 -12.02 12.68 15.89
CA ARG A 162 -11.65 11.39 16.49
C ARG A 162 -12.83 10.41 16.43
N LEU A 163 -12.50 9.13 16.31
CA LEU A 163 -13.47 8.04 16.43
C LEU A 163 -13.65 7.68 17.93
N PRO A 164 -14.85 7.27 18.33
CA PRO A 164 -15.08 6.79 19.69
C PRO A 164 -14.21 5.57 20.02
N ALA A 165 -14.07 5.28 21.32
CA ALA A 165 -13.27 4.17 21.83
C ALA A 165 -13.85 2.81 21.45
#